data_53adaffe9bceb124139b253211e042fc
#
_entry.id   53adaffe9bceb124139b253211e042fc
#
_cell.length_a   1.000
_cell.length_b   1.000
_cell.length_c   1.000
_cell.angle_alpha   90.00
_cell.angle_beta   90.00
_cell.angle_gamma   90.00
#
_symmetry.space_group_name_H-M   'P 1'
#
loop_
_entity.id
_entity.type
_entity.pdbx_description
1 polymer ?
#
loop_
_entity_poly.entity_id
_entity_poly.type
_entity_poly.pdbx_seq_one_letter_code
_entity_poly.pdbx_strand_id
1 'polypeptide(L)'
;MDTRHPGPAAMGVDVGSWLHVVIGYKPAPGVVKVCYAGRHKDWNELRDLGIRFNVDCCVIDMEPEIHKAREFQRGQAFPVFLCDYQVHQRGDARWNLDERQVIINRTEILDRVHTAATTSGRFILPRRSQELEQYVLEMCNLVKVLVENKDGSKAYEYKQVGPDHYRHATAYLLLALERVSVYQPAFVFGGESRAPAFAQTDYDPFG
;
A
#
# COMPACT_ATOMS: atom_id res chain seq x y z
N MET A 1 2.67 -3.12 18.73
CA MET A 1 4.13 -3.21 18.64
C MET A 1 4.55 -2.74 17.26
N ASP A 2 5.13 -1.58 17.23
CA ASP A 2 5.57 -0.94 16.01
C ASP A 2 6.97 -1.38 15.66
N THR A 3 7.08 -2.43 14.90
CA THR A 3 8.36 -2.74 14.28
C THR A 3 8.52 -1.82 13.08
N ARG A 4 9.51 -0.93 13.13
CA ARG A 4 10.00 -0.21 11.96
C ARG A 4 10.19 -1.22 10.84
N HIS A 5 9.53 -0.99 9.71
CA HIS A 5 9.76 -1.83 8.56
C HIS A 5 11.16 -1.53 8.00
N PRO A 6 12.04 -2.52 7.84
CA PRO A 6 13.43 -2.28 7.45
C PRO A 6 13.61 -1.93 5.96
N GLY A 7 12.57 -2.11 5.15
CA GLY A 7 12.61 -1.90 3.70
C GLY A 7 11.67 -0.82 3.21
N PRO A 8 11.69 -0.53 1.90
CA PRO A 8 10.84 0.49 1.32
C PRO A 8 9.37 0.11 1.46
N ALA A 9 8.56 1.03 1.98
CA ALA A 9 7.11 0.90 2.10
C ALA A 9 6.40 1.93 1.23
N ALA A 10 5.11 1.68 0.96
CA ALA A 10 4.23 2.62 0.29
C ALA A 10 3.11 3.05 1.24
N MET A 11 2.56 4.24 1.03
CA MET A 11 1.45 4.78 1.78
C MET A 11 0.31 5.19 0.84
N GLY A 12 -0.91 4.77 1.17
CA GLY A 12 -2.14 5.23 0.54
C GLY A 12 -2.97 6.01 1.53
N VAL A 13 -3.49 7.18 1.12
CA VAL A 13 -4.26 8.05 2.00
C VAL A 13 -5.56 8.48 1.32
N ASP A 14 -6.67 8.20 1.97
CA ASP A 14 -7.99 8.71 1.59
C ASP A 14 -8.31 9.93 2.43
N VAL A 15 -8.68 11.04 1.76
CA VAL A 15 -8.89 12.36 2.37
C VAL A 15 -10.37 12.62 2.56
N GLY A 16 -10.76 12.87 3.79
CA GLY A 16 -12.12 13.23 4.17
C GLY A 16 -12.13 13.99 5.49
N SER A 17 -13.17 13.85 6.29
CA SER A 17 -13.20 14.40 7.66
C SER A 17 -12.12 13.78 8.57
N TRP A 18 -11.61 12.65 8.19
CA TRP A 18 -10.44 11.96 8.71
C TRP A 18 -9.55 11.56 7.54
N LEU A 19 -8.26 11.49 7.80
CA LEU A 19 -7.27 10.93 6.88
C LEU A 19 -7.18 9.43 7.16
N HIS A 20 -7.71 8.58 6.26
CA HIS A 20 -7.57 7.13 6.39
C HIS A 20 -6.29 6.70 5.72
N VAL A 21 -5.41 6.09 6.48
CA VAL A 21 -4.05 5.75 6.05
C VAL A 21 -3.86 4.25 6.04
N VAL A 22 -3.32 3.74 4.93
CA VAL A 22 -2.87 2.35 4.82
C VAL A 22 -1.43 2.33 4.34
N ILE A 23 -0.55 1.65 5.08
CA ILE A 23 0.87 1.49 4.73
C ILE A 23 1.16 0.02 4.54
N GLY A 24 1.92 -0.30 3.50
CA GLY A 24 2.29 -1.66 3.18
C GLY A 24 3.51 -1.73 2.28
N TYR A 25 3.95 -2.95 1.99
CA TYR A 25 5.10 -3.23 1.14
C TYR A 25 4.90 -4.52 0.33
N LYS A 26 5.79 -4.77 -0.61
CA LYS A 26 5.82 -6.00 -1.43
C LYS A 26 6.86 -6.98 -0.86
N PRO A 27 6.48 -8.00 -0.08
CA PRO A 27 7.42 -9.02 0.37
C PRO A 27 7.88 -9.95 -0.76
N ALA A 28 7.09 -10.06 -1.83
CA ALA A 28 7.38 -10.79 -3.06
C ALA A 28 6.61 -10.16 -4.22
N PRO A 29 6.96 -10.47 -5.49
CA PRO A 29 6.20 -10.03 -6.65
C PRO A 29 4.72 -10.45 -6.53
N GLY A 30 3.81 -9.49 -6.73
CA GLY A 30 2.36 -9.71 -6.68
C GLY A 30 1.77 -9.94 -5.29
N VAL A 31 2.56 -9.82 -4.22
CA VAL A 31 2.10 -9.92 -2.83
C VAL A 31 2.17 -8.56 -2.16
N VAL A 32 1.10 -8.19 -1.48
CA VAL A 32 1.00 -6.98 -0.67
C VAL A 32 0.89 -7.37 0.80
N LYS A 33 1.74 -6.79 1.65
CA LYS A 33 1.61 -6.94 3.10
C LYS A 33 1.35 -5.58 3.72
N VAL A 34 0.17 -5.43 4.31
CA VAL A 34 -0.20 -4.26 5.09
C VAL A 34 0.51 -4.34 6.44
N CYS A 35 1.16 -3.25 6.85
CA CYS A 35 1.82 -3.15 8.15
C CYS A 35 1.17 -2.10 9.05
N TYR A 36 0.35 -1.22 8.49
CA TYR A 36 -0.38 -0.21 9.23
C TYR A 36 -1.71 0.12 8.54
N ALA A 37 -2.77 0.31 9.33
CA ALA A 37 -4.01 0.97 8.97
C ALA A 37 -4.44 1.84 10.16
N GLY A 38 -4.86 3.08 9.90
CA GLY A 38 -5.25 4.01 10.95
C GLY A 38 -5.92 5.27 10.43
N ARG A 39 -6.57 6.02 11.34
CA ARG A 39 -7.25 7.28 11.06
C ARG A 39 -6.57 8.43 11.79
N HIS A 40 -6.38 9.54 11.10
CA HIS A 40 -5.72 10.73 11.60
C HIS A 40 -6.53 11.98 11.28
N LYS A 41 -6.34 13.03 12.07
CA LYS A 41 -6.89 14.38 11.78
C LYS A 41 -5.80 15.35 11.37
N ASP A 42 -4.57 15.13 11.84
CA ASP A 42 -3.46 16.03 11.60
C ASP A 42 -2.58 15.51 10.46
N TRP A 43 -2.36 16.37 9.48
CA TRP A 43 -1.47 16.11 8.35
C TRP A 43 -0.01 15.89 8.77
N ASN A 44 0.41 16.44 9.91
CA ASN A 44 1.75 16.20 10.43
C ASN A 44 1.94 14.74 10.86
N GLU A 45 0.89 14.08 11.35
CA GLU A 45 0.95 12.66 11.70
C GLU A 45 1.28 11.77 10.49
N LEU A 46 0.84 12.18 9.27
CA LEU A 46 1.18 11.46 8.04
C LEU A 46 2.68 11.50 7.75
N ARG A 47 3.32 12.65 8.00
CA ARG A 47 4.77 12.79 7.85
C ARG A 47 5.50 11.89 8.83
N ASP A 48 5.08 11.87 10.08
CA ASP A 48 5.69 11.04 11.13
C ASP A 48 5.53 9.54 10.81
N LEU A 49 4.36 9.13 10.28
CA LEU A 49 4.15 7.78 9.75
C LEU A 49 5.09 7.49 8.58
N GLY A 50 5.26 8.44 7.64
CA GLY A 50 6.18 8.30 6.51
C GLY A 50 7.61 7.98 6.95
N ILE A 51 8.10 8.72 7.95
CA ILE A 51 9.44 8.51 8.54
C ILE A 51 9.50 7.17 9.29
N ARG A 52 8.49 6.89 10.11
CA ARG A 52 8.43 5.69 10.96
C ARG A 52 8.43 4.40 10.17
N PHE A 53 7.70 4.36 9.05
CA PHE A 53 7.55 3.18 8.21
C PHE A 53 8.50 3.17 7.01
N ASN A 54 9.43 4.10 6.91
CA ASN A 54 10.35 4.22 5.77
C ASN A 54 9.60 4.23 4.43
N VAL A 55 8.64 5.16 4.32
CA VAL A 55 7.82 5.30 3.12
C VAL A 55 8.65 5.86 1.98
N ASP A 56 8.62 5.17 0.85
CA ASP A 56 9.37 5.51 -0.36
C ASP A 56 8.46 6.17 -1.43
N CYS A 57 7.15 5.94 -1.32
CA CYS A 57 6.15 6.56 -2.18
C CYS A 57 4.80 6.65 -1.46
N CYS A 58 4.11 7.77 -1.64
CA CYS A 58 2.74 7.98 -1.16
C CYS A 58 1.83 8.33 -2.35
N VAL A 59 0.63 7.77 -2.37
CA VAL A 59 -0.47 8.25 -3.18
C VAL A 59 -1.60 8.69 -2.26
N ILE A 60 -2.11 9.89 -2.48
CA ILE A 60 -3.15 10.52 -1.67
C ILE A 60 -4.28 11.02 -2.56
N ASP A 61 -5.52 10.97 -2.07
CA ASP A 61 -6.65 11.58 -2.75
C ASP A 61 -6.40 13.06 -3.02
N MET A 62 -6.73 13.49 -4.24
CA MET A 62 -6.62 14.90 -4.60
C MET A 62 -7.77 15.72 -3.99
N GLU A 63 -8.94 15.13 -3.89
CA GLU A 63 -10.15 15.78 -3.38
C GLU A 63 -10.53 15.22 -1.98
N PRO A 64 -11.29 15.94 -1.16
CA PRO A 64 -11.82 17.31 -1.39
C PRO A 64 -10.85 18.44 -0.98
N GLU A 65 -9.70 18.14 -0.37
CA GLU A 65 -8.81 19.13 0.23
C GLU A 65 -7.52 19.36 -0.62
N ILE A 66 -7.67 19.64 -1.90
CA ILE A 66 -6.56 19.76 -2.85
C ILE A 66 -5.43 20.70 -2.38
N HIS A 67 -5.75 21.79 -1.70
CA HIS A 67 -4.73 22.74 -1.24
C HIS A 67 -3.83 22.14 -0.16
N LYS A 68 -4.43 21.47 0.82
CA LYS A 68 -3.69 20.77 1.88
C LYS A 68 -2.94 19.56 1.33
N ALA A 69 -3.53 18.81 0.41
CA ALA A 69 -2.86 17.70 -0.25
C ALA A 69 -1.61 18.18 -1.03
N ARG A 70 -1.71 19.34 -1.71
CA ARG A 70 -0.56 19.97 -2.39
C ARG A 70 0.48 20.50 -1.40
N GLU A 71 0.08 21.06 -0.28
CA GLU A 71 1.00 21.49 0.78
C GLU A 71 1.75 20.30 1.36
N PHE A 72 1.03 19.24 1.71
CA PHE A 72 1.62 17.97 2.18
C PHE A 72 2.61 17.41 1.15
N GLN A 73 2.22 17.35 -0.13
CA GLN A 73 3.07 16.87 -1.22
C GLN A 73 4.41 17.58 -1.30
N ARG A 74 4.43 18.92 -1.13
CA ARG A 74 5.65 19.73 -1.21
C ARG A 74 6.56 19.57 0.01
N GLY A 75 5.97 19.27 1.16
CA GLY A 75 6.67 19.21 2.44
C GLY A 75 7.31 17.87 2.76
N GLN A 76 7.21 16.85 1.88
CA GLN A 76 7.72 15.51 2.16
C GLN A 76 9.08 15.26 1.55
N ALA A 77 9.89 14.42 2.23
CA ALA A 77 11.18 13.95 1.73
C ALA A 77 11.03 12.79 0.73
N PHE A 78 9.86 12.15 0.66
CA PHE A 78 9.53 11.08 -0.26
C PHE A 78 8.51 11.57 -1.31
N PRO A 79 8.48 10.97 -2.50
CA PRO A 79 7.49 11.30 -3.53
C PRO A 79 6.06 11.09 -3.05
N VAL A 80 5.24 12.14 -3.18
CA VAL A 80 3.79 12.09 -2.95
C VAL A 80 3.10 12.42 -4.26
N PHE A 81 2.18 11.57 -4.70
CA PHE A 81 1.36 11.74 -5.89
C PHE A 81 -0.10 11.97 -5.50
N LEU A 82 -0.73 12.99 -6.10
CA LEU A 82 -2.17 13.22 -5.95
C LEU A 82 -2.93 12.36 -6.95
N CYS A 83 -3.87 11.57 -6.47
CA CYS A 83 -4.70 10.72 -7.31
C CYS A 83 -5.97 11.45 -7.76
N ASP A 84 -6.22 11.39 -9.06
CA ASP A 84 -7.45 11.88 -9.70
C ASP A 84 -8.18 10.70 -10.36
N TYR A 85 -9.43 10.47 -9.96
CA TYR A 85 -10.28 9.46 -10.56
C TYR A 85 -10.98 10.00 -11.81
N GLN A 86 -10.61 9.47 -12.97
CA GLN A 86 -11.25 9.87 -14.23
C GLN A 86 -12.02 8.72 -14.88
N VAL A 87 -13.30 8.96 -15.17
CA VAL A 87 -14.20 7.94 -15.75
C VAL A 87 -13.74 7.47 -17.13
N HIS A 88 -13.11 8.37 -17.90
CA HIS A 88 -12.66 8.07 -19.28
C HIS A 88 -11.27 7.42 -19.35
N GLN A 89 -10.50 7.43 -18.26
CA GLN A 89 -9.24 6.69 -18.20
C GLN A 89 -9.54 5.19 -18.28
N ARG A 90 -8.76 4.46 -19.07
CA ARG A 90 -8.83 3.00 -19.19
C ARG A 90 -7.44 2.39 -19.10
N GLY A 91 -7.37 1.18 -18.54
CA GLY A 91 -6.15 0.42 -18.38
C GLY A 91 -5.25 0.93 -17.24
N ASP A 92 -3.94 0.94 -17.48
CA ASP A 92 -2.97 1.28 -16.46
C ASP A 92 -3.06 2.74 -15.99
N ALA A 93 -2.58 2.98 -14.79
CA ALA A 93 -2.50 4.32 -14.22
C ALA A 93 -1.57 5.22 -15.05
N ARG A 94 -2.03 6.42 -15.35
CA ARG A 94 -1.23 7.43 -16.04
C ARG A 94 -0.55 8.34 -15.02
N TRP A 95 0.78 8.28 -15.00
CA TRP A 95 1.62 9.05 -14.09
C TRP A 95 2.14 10.33 -14.76
N ASN A 96 1.88 11.48 -14.14
CA ASN A 96 2.53 12.74 -14.46
C ASN A 96 3.57 13.04 -13.37
N LEU A 97 4.84 12.85 -13.72
CA LEU A 97 5.94 13.00 -12.75
C LEU A 97 6.22 14.48 -12.43
N ASP A 98 6.04 15.38 -13.38
CA ASP A 98 6.28 16.81 -13.20
C ASP A 98 5.28 17.43 -12.24
N GLU A 99 4.00 17.11 -12.43
CA GLU A 99 2.90 17.56 -11.57
C GLU A 99 2.73 16.69 -10.32
N ARG A 100 3.45 15.56 -10.26
CA ARG A 100 3.27 14.52 -9.24
C ARG A 100 1.80 14.15 -9.06
N GLN A 101 1.18 13.74 -10.16
CA GLN A 101 -0.21 13.26 -10.20
C GLN A 101 -0.27 11.85 -10.78
N VAL A 102 -1.30 11.13 -10.37
CA VAL A 102 -1.66 9.85 -10.97
C VAL A 102 -3.15 9.86 -11.31
N ILE A 103 -3.48 9.44 -12.52
CA ILE A 103 -4.83 9.39 -13.03
C ILE A 103 -5.19 7.93 -13.30
N ILE A 104 -6.33 7.49 -12.79
CA ILE A 104 -6.81 6.13 -12.98
C ILE A 104 -8.36 6.10 -13.01
N ASN A 105 -8.90 5.05 -13.65
CA ASN A 105 -10.33 4.78 -13.54
C ASN A 105 -10.65 4.19 -12.15
N ARG A 106 -11.65 4.79 -11.46
CA ARG A 106 -12.05 4.36 -10.11
C ARG A 106 -12.48 2.89 -10.07
N THR A 107 -13.28 2.44 -11.04
CA THR A 107 -13.77 1.07 -11.07
C THR A 107 -12.63 0.08 -11.27
N GLU A 108 -11.68 0.38 -12.15
CA GLU A 108 -10.56 -0.51 -12.46
C GLU A 108 -9.60 -0.68 -11.28
N ILE A 109 -9.27 0.40 -10.57
CA ILE A 109 -8.41 0.27 -9.38
C ILE A 109 -9.13 -0.45 -8.25
N LEU A 110 -10.43 -0.25 -8.07
CA LEU A 110 -11.21 -0.96 -7.07
C LEU A 110 -11.35 -2.46 -7.41
N ASP A 111 -11.38 -2.83 -8.70
CA ASP A 111 -11.29 -4.23 -9.15
C ASP A 111 -9.94 -4.85 -8.80
N ARG A 112 -8.85 -4.08 -8.96
CA ARG A 112 -7.50 -4.53 -8.57
C ARG A 112 -7.42 -4.77 -7.06
N VAL A 113 -7.99 -3.88 -6.25
CA VAL A 113 -8.08 -4.07 -4.78
C VAL A 113 -8.88 -5.33 -4.45
N HIS A 114 -10.04 -5.52 -5.09
CA HIS A 114 -10.87 -6.71 -4.89
C HIS A 114 -10.10 -7.98 -5.21
N THR A 115 -9.47 -8.02 -6.37
CA THR A 115 -8.68 -9.19 -6.82
C THR A 115 -7.52 -9.48 -5.86
N ALA A 116 -6.79 -8.47 -5.43
CA ALA A 116 -5.70 -8.65 -4.48
C ALA A 116 -6.21 -9.21 -3.14
N ALA A 117 -7.29 -8.65 -2.60
CA ALA A 117 -7.85 -9.04 -1.30
C ALA A 117 -8.50 -10.42 -1.30
N THR A 118 -9.05 -10.88 -2.43
CA THR A 118 -9.75 -12.17 -2.54
C THR A 118 -8.87 -13.31 -3.06
N THR A 119 -7.71 -13.01 -3.62
CA THR A 119 -6.76 -14.04 -4.09
C THR A 119 -5.91 -14.51 -2.92
N SER A 120 -6.00 -15.80 -2.59
CA SER A 120 -5.25 -16.40 -1.49
C SER A 120 -3.74 -16.12 -1.58
N GLY A 121 -3.14 -15.71 -0.48
CA GLY A 121 -1.71 -15.43 -0.36
C GLY A 121 -1.23 -14.13 -0.99
N ARG A 122 -2.10 -13.35 -1.66
CA ARG A 122 -1.71 -12.09 -2.30
C ARG A 122 -1.85 -10.86 -1.42
N PHE A 123 -2.69 -10.92 -0.40
CA PHE A 123 -2.94 -9.80 0.50
C PHE A 123 -2.82 -10.25 1.94
N ILE A 124 -1.80 -9.76 2.64
CA ILE A 124 -1.47 -10.17 4.01
C ILE A 124 -1.77 -9.01 4.94
N LEU A 125 -2.61 -9.27 5.93
CA LEU A 125 -2.97 -8.31 6.96
C LEU A 125 -2.14 -8.51 8.23
N PRO A 126 -1.94 -7.45 9.05
CA PRO A 126 -1.32 -7.58 10.37
C PRO A 126 -2.21 -8.37 11.34
N ARG A 127 -1.75 -8.55 12.58
CA ARG A 127 -2.53 -9.19 13.61
C ARG A 127 -3.82 -8.42 13.90
N ARG A 128 -4.87 -9.15 14.24
CA ARG A 128 -6.19 -8.59 14.58
C ARG A 128 -6.09 -7.51 15.66
N SER A 129 -6.75 -6.39 15.43
CA SER A 129 -6.91 -5.26 16.34
C SER A 129 -8.24 -4.57 16.03
N GLN A 130 -8.71 -3.71 16.92
CA GLN A 130 -9.95 -2.96 16.70
C GLN A 130 -9.89 -2.11 15.41
N GLU A 131 -8.77 -1.46 15.16
CA GLU A 131 -8.57 -0.66 13.95
C GLU A 131 -8.59 -1.52 12.69
N LEU A 132 -8.01 -2.73 12.75
CA LEU A 132 -8.04 -3.66 11.64
C LEU A 132 -9.44 -4.24 11.39
N GLU A 133 -10.27 -4.39 12.41
CA GLU A 133 -11.67 -4.78 12.25
C GLU A 133 -12.44 -3.71 11.47
N GLN A 134 -12.25 -2.43 11.81
CA GLN A 134 -12.84 -1.32 11.07
C GLN A 134 -12.34 -1.29 9.62
N TYR A 135 -11.04 -1.48 9.41
CA TYR A 135 -10.45 -1.60 8.08
C TYR A 135 -11.16 -2.69 7.25
N VAL A 136 -11.32 -3.89 7.81
CA VAL A 136 -11.95 -5.02 7.09
C VAL A 136 -13.41 -4.73 6.78
N LEU A 137 -14.17 -4.13 7.70
CA LEU A 137 -15.56 -3.73 7.47
C LEU A 137 -15.66 -2.75 6.29
N GLU A 138 -14.85 -1.71 6.26
CA GLU A 138 -14.87 -0.70 5.19
C GLU A 138 -14.39 -1.27 3.84
N MET A 139 -13.48 -2.25 3.86
CA MET A 139 -13.09 -2.98 2.66
C MET A 139 -14.26 -3.71 1.98
N CYS A 140 -15.30 -4.08 2.74
CA CYS A 140 -16.48 -4.79 2.25
C CYS A 140 -17.65 -3.85 1.86
N ASN A 141 -17.58 -2.56 2.14
CA ASN A 141 -18.69 -1.62 1.97
C ASN A 141 -18.85 -1.05 0.54
N LEU A 142 -18.27 -1.70 -0.44
CA LEU A 142 -18.44 -1.39 -1.87
C LEU A 142 -18.97 -2.61 -2.61
N VAL A 143 -20.10 -2.45 -3.28
CA VAL A 143 -20.74 -3.50 -4.10
C VAL A 143 -20.63 -3.14 -5.56
N LYS A 144 -20.13 -4.07 -6.38
CA LYS A 144 -20.06 -3.91 -7.83
C LYS A 144 -21.42 -4.23 -8.44
N VAL A 145 -22.01 -3.27 -9.13
CA VAL A 145 -23.33 -3.38 -9.76
C VAL A 145 -23.25 -3.07 -11.24
N LEU A 146 -24.12 -3.71 -12.03
CA LEU A 146 -24.29 -3.37 -13.44
C LEU A 146 -25.28 -2.22 -13.54
N VAL A 147 -24.87 -1.12 -14.15
CA VAL A 147 -25.70 0.08 -14.35
C VAL A 147 -25.96 0.24 -15.85
N GLU A 148 -27.19 0.56 -16.21
CA GLU A 148 -27.55 0.93 -17.56
C GLU A 148 -27.54 2.47 -17.67
N ASN A 149 -26.75 2.97 -18.60
CA ASN A 149 -26.64 4.39 -18.89
C ASN A 149 -27.84 4.89 -19.72
N LYS A 150 -28.01 6.20 -19.77
CA LYS A 150 -29.11 6.84 -20.53
C LYS A 150 -29.08 6.52 -22.03
N ASP A 151 -27.94 6.16 -22.58
CA ASP A 151 -27.74 5.76 -23.98
C ASP A 151 -27.96 4.26 -24.23
N GLY A 152 -28.40 3.52 -23.21
CA GLY A 152 -28.60 2.06 -23.26
C GLY A 152 -27.31 1.23 -23.08
N SER A 153 -26.16 1.86 -22.98
CA SER A 153 -24.91 1.13 -22.68
C SER A 153 -24.90 0.65 -21.22
N LYS A 154 -24.22 -0.49 -20.98
CA LYS A 154 -24.10 -1.07 -19.64
C LYS A 154 -22.67 -0.98 -19.16
N ALA A 155 -22.50 -0.54 -17.93
CA ALA A 155 -21.21 -0.45 -17.27
C ALA A 155 -21.27 -0.99 -15.84
N TYR A 156 -20.14 -1.53 -15.36
CA TYR A 156 -20.02 -1.88 -13.96
C TYR A 156 -19.55 -0.67 -13.17
N GLU A 157 -20.20 -0.42 -12.03
CA GLU A 157 -19.83 0.61 -11.09
C GLU A 157 -19.79 0.07 -9.67
N TYR A 158 -18.94 0.67 -8.82
CA TYR A 158 -18.96 0.40 -7.39
C TYR A 158 -19.88 1.38 -6.68
N LYS A 159 -20.90 0.83 -5.98
CA LYS A 159 -21.80 1.59 -5.12
C LYS A 159 -21.46 1.37 -3.66
N GLN A 160 -21.42 2.47 -2.94
CA GLN A 160 -21.18 2.52 -1.51
C GLN A 160 -22.43 2.05 -0.74
N VAL A 161 -22.24 1.15 0.21
CA VAL A 161 -23.28 0.64 1.12
C VAL A 161 -22.99 0.99 2.59
N GLY A 162 -21.85 1.56 2.88
CA GLY A 162 -21.38 2.03 4.17
C GLY A 162 -20.08 2.82 4.02
N PRO A 163 -19.40 3.24 5.10
CA PRO A 163 -18.08 3.87 5.01
C PRO A 163 -17.10 2.97 4.25
N ASP A 164 -16.35 3.53 3.29
CA ASP A 164 -15.47 2.80 2.38
C ASP A 164 -14.06 3.42 2.25
N HIS A 165 -13.74 4.32 3.16
CA HIS A 165 -12.50 5.09 3.14
C HIS A 165 -11.24 4.21 3.10
N TYR A 166 -11.18 3.14 3.90
CA TYR A 166 -10.06 2.21 3.87
C TYR A 166 -9.95 1.44 2.55
N ARG A 167 -11.06 1.24 1.84
CA ARG A 167 -11.03 0.65 0.50
C ARG A 167 -10.33 1.58 -0.48
N HIS A 168 -10.61 2.90 -0.42
CA HIS A 168 -9.94 3.90 -1.22
C HIS A 168 -8.47 4.09 -0.81
N ALA A 169 -8.18 4.20 0.49
CA ALA A 169 -6.80 4.25 0.97
C ALA A 169 -5.98 3.03 0.50
N THR A 170 -6.60 1.83 0.43
CA THR A 170 -5.97 0.63 -0.13
C THR A 170 -5.75 0.73 -1.64
N ALA A 171 -6.68 1.35 -2.38
CA ALA A 171 -6.49 1.61 -3.82
C ALA A 171 -5.28 2.52 -4.04
N TYR A 172 -5.14 3.57 -3.26
CA TYR A 172 -3.99 4.48 -3.30
C TYR A 172 -2.69 3.78 -2.87
N LEU A 173 -2.74 2.88 -1.88
CA LEU A 173 -1.61 2.04 -1.53
C LEU A 173 -1.14 1.17 -2.71
N LEU A 174 -2.07 0.51 -3.43
CA LEU A 174 -1.71 -0.32 -4.59
C LEU A 174 -1.04 0.51 -5.69
N LEU A 175 -1.51 1.74 -5.96
CA LEU A 175 -0.86 2.66 -6.88
C LEU A 175 0.55 3.03 -6.39
N ALA A 176 0.70 3.44 -5.14
CA ALA A 176 2.01 3.79 -4.58
C ALA A 176 3.01 2.61 -4.66
N LEU A 177 2.54 1.38 -4.45
CA LEU A 177 3.35 0.17 -4.57
C LEU A 177 3.90 -0.07 -6.00
N GLU A 178 3.28 0.49 -7.05
CA GLU A 178 3.84 0.41 -8.41
C GLU A 178 5.21 1.11 -8.50
N ARG A 179 5.43 2.12 -7.66
CA ARG A 179 6.64 2.94 -7.61
C ARG A 179 7.69 2.47 -6.60
N VAL A 180 7.39 1.43 -5.83
CA VAL A 180 8.26 0.91 -4.78
C VAL A 180 8.78 -0.48 -5.17
N SER A 181 10.06 -0.73 -4.93
CA SER A 181 10.67 -2.04 -5.22
C SER A 181 10.16 -3.14 -4.28
N VAL A 182 10.35 -4.40 -4.68
CA VAL A 182 10.10 -5.55 -3.80
C VAL A 182 11.10 -5.52 -2.66
N TYR A 183 10.63 -5.73 -1.45
CA TYR A 183 11.48 -5.82 -0.27
C TYR A 183 12.45 -7.00 -0.40
N GLN A 184 13.73 -6.70 -0.35
CA GLN A 184 14.78 -7.71 -0.25
C GLN A 184 15.36 -7.62 1.16
N PRO A 185 15.19 -8.65 2.02
CA PRO A 185 15.89 -8.68 3.29
C PRO A 185 17.40 -8.64 3.01
N ALA A 186 18.10 -7.70 3.66
CA ALA A 186 19.55 -7.73 3.64
C ALA A 186 19.99 -9.06 4.25
N PHE A 187 20.51 -9.97 3.43
CA PHE A 187 21.24 -11.12 3.95
C PHE A 187 22.51 -10.57 4.59
N VAL A 188 22.48 -10.42 5.90
CA VAL A 188 23.73 -10.32 6.66
C VAL A 188 24.37 -11.70 6.54
N PHE A 189 25.32 -11.84 5.62
CA PHE A 189 26.26 -12.93 5.68
C PHE A 189 27.02 -12.74 6.99
N GLY A 190 26.46 -13.28 8.05
CA GLY A 190 27.12 -13.36 9.36
C GLY A 190 28.41 -14.11 9.18
N GLY A 191 29.46 -13.49 9.63
CA GLY A 191 30.80 -13.88 9.83
C GLY A 191 31.22 -15.29 9.46
N GLU A 192 32.41 -15.35 8.94
CA GLU A 192 33.22 -16.56 8.71
C GLU A 192 32.91 -17.62 9.78
N SER A 193 32.22 -18.66 9.35
CA SER A 193 32.21 -19.92 10.08
C SER A 193 33.65 -20.43 10.04
N ARG A 194 34.45 -20.10 11.06
CA ARG A 194 35.64 -20.89 11.34
C ARG A 194 35.14 -22.29 11.62
N ALA A 195 35.28 -23.16 10.64
CA ALA A 195 35.16 -24.59 10.85
C ALA A 195 36.11 -24.97 12.02
N PRO A 196 35.64 -25.69 13.00
CA PRO A 196 36.56 -26.21 14.01
C PRO A 196 37.64 -27.04 13.30
N ALA A 197 38.89 -26.67 13.50
CA ALA A 197 40.00 -27.47 13.07
C ALA A 197 39.86 -28.84 13.76
N PHE A 198 39.47 -29.84 12.99
CA PHE A 198 39.59 -31.22 13.45
C PHE A 198 41.08 -31.47 13.63
N ALA A 199 41.51 -31.64 14.88
CA ALA A 199 42.80 -32.20 15.20
C ALA A 199 42.86 -33.57 14.53
N GLN A 200 43.79 -33.74 13.55
CA GLN A 200 44.18 -35.04 13.07
C GLN A 200 44.84 -35.75 14.25
N THR A 201 44.11 -36.68 14.82
CA THR A 201 44.75 -37.71 15.69
C THR A 201 45.42 -38.70 14.77
N ASP A 202 46.75 -38.71 14.77
CA ASP A 202 47.53 -39.80 14.18
C ASP A 202 47.21 -41.08 14.94
N TYR A 203 46.22 -41.80 14.45
CA TYR A 203 45.97 -43.16 14.89
C TYR A 203 46.68 -44.10 13.90
N ASP A 204 47.79 -44.68 14.33
CA ASP A 204 48.49 -45.76 13.64
C ASP A 204 47.88 -47.10 14.09
N PRO A 205 47.15 -47.83 13.24
CA PRO A 205 46.55 -49.09 13.63
C PRO A 205 47.53 -50.34 13.60
N PHE A 206 48.82 -50.10 13.33
CA PHE A 206 49.80 -51.22 13.19
C PHE A 206 51.13 -50.95 13.93
N GLY A 207 51.14 -50.15 14.97
CA GLY A 207 52.24 -49.94 15.87
C GLY A 207 52.14 -50.80 17.13
#